data_dc79c3ee7282358e0fcfc1e971250103
#
_entry.id   dc79c3ee7282358e0fcfc1e971250103
#
_cell.length_a   1.000
_cell.length_b   1.000
_cell.length_c   1.000
_cell.angle_alpha   90.00
_cell.angle_beta   90.00
_cell.angle_gamma   90.00
#
_symmetry.space_group_name_H-M   'P 1'
#
loop_
_entity.id
_entity.type
_entity.pdbx_description
1 polymer ?
#
loop_
_entity_poly.entity_id
_entity_poly.type
_entity_poly.pdbx_seq_one_letter_code
_entity_poly.pdbx_strand_id
1 'polypeptide(L)'
;MKAIALDTAVTQIALGAENEGKRVSQIINIGMKQSETLLPALSKIMEEVSLLPEDTEYLCISRGPGSFTGLRLGYACIKAFQIKKQIPLYAFSTLDVYAEPYISLNFPVVSCIDAHKERFYLKAFENGKCTVKEGDYEENEYSSLLREAVGEKNFYIAGPDGEALKQKLISNGFSEEKIIVLPFLANPASSLFSLLEKAIEEGTEPANDYDGPEYLRASDAEALAADKKQE
;
A
#
# COMPACT_ATOMS: atom_id res chain seq x y z
N MET A 1 -11.56 -19.52 1.06
CA MET A 1 -10.19 -19.07 1.33
C MET A 1 -10.04 -18.80 2.82
N LYS A 2 -8.90 -19.13 3.41
CA LYS A 2 -8.53 -18.81 4.80
C LYS A 2 -7.29 -17.91 4.77
N ALA A 3 -7.49 -16.61 4.92
CA ALA A 3 -6.46 -15.64 4.63
C ALA A 3 -6.37 -14.49 5.64
N ILE A 4 -5.17 -13.92 5.75
CA ILE A 4 -4.87 -12.73 6.55
C ILE A 4 -4.30 -11.65 5.63
N ALA A 5 -4.81 -10.42 5.76
CA ALA A 5 -4.34 -9.24 5.04
C ALA A 5 -3.84 -8.19 6.02
N LEU A 6 -2.70 -7.54 5.68
CA LEU A 6 -2.07 -6.57 6.55
C LEU A 6 -1.49 -5.39 5.76
N ASP A 7 -1.88 -4.17 6.11
CA ASP A 7 -1.24 -2.93 5.66
C ASP A 7 -0.82 -2.10 6.85
N THR A 8 0.47 -1.78 6.89
CA THR A 8 1.12 -0.93 7.90
C THR A 8 1.99 0.14 7.25
N ALA A 9 1.76 0.40 5.97
CA ALA A 9 2.62 1.27 5.16
C ALA A 9 2.54 2.75 5.54
N VAL A 10 1.45 3.17 6.21
CA VAL A 10 1.24 4.56 6.64
C VAL A 10 0.93 4.64 8.13
N THR A 11 0.49 5.79 8.63
CA THR A 11 0.21 6.01 10.07
C THR A 11 -0.95 5.17 10.62
N GLN A 12 -1.85 4.73 9.78
CA GLN A 12 -2.92 3.80 10.14
C GLN A 12 -2.51 2.35 9.88
N ILE A 13 -3.17 1.42 10.58
CA ILE A 13 -3.07 -0.02 10.30
C ILE A 13 -4.38 -0.46 9.65
N ALA A 14 -4.32 -1.21 8.57
CA ALA A 14 -5.46 -1.95 8.06
C ALA A 14 -5.21 -3.46 8.20
N LEU A 15 -6.20 -4.14 8.76
CA LEU A 15 -6.18 -5.57 9.05
C LEU A 15 -7.36 -6.26 8.38
N GLY A 16 -7.15 -7.47 7.90
CA GLY A 16 -8.22 -8.30 7.39
C GLY A 16 -8.02 -9.77 7.77
N ALA A 17 -9.10 -10.45 8.07
CA ALA A 17 -9.14 -11.89 8.21
C ALA A 17 -10.35 -12.47 7.44
N GLU A 18 -10.14 -13.57 6.75
CA GLU A 18 -11.18 -14.29 6.03
C GLU A 18 -11.14 -15.77 6.34
N ASN A 19 -12.32 -16.35 6.58
CA ASN A 19 -12.50 -17.78 6.76
C ASN A 19 -13.76 -18.23 6.04
N GLU A 20 -13.60 -19.01 4.95
CA GLU A 20 -14.66 -19.64 4.19
C GLU A 20 -15.81 -18.68 3.79
N GLY A 21 -15.42 -17.49 3.29
CA GLY A 21 -16.36 -16.46 2.84
C GLY A 21 -16.84 -15.49 3.93
N LYS A 22 -16.55 -15.74 5.21
CA LYS A 22 -16.74 -14.76 6.27
C LYS A 22 -15.50 -13.87 6.34
N ARG A 23 -15.65 -12.58 5.99
CA ARG A 23 -14.57 -11.61 5.95
C ARG A 23 -14.81 -10.47 6.93
N VAL A 24 -13.81 -10.15 7.73
CA VAL A 24 -13.78 -8.97 8.60
C VAL A 24 -12.54 -8.17 8.27
N SER A 25 -12.70 -6.87 8.18
CA SER A 25 -11.58 -5.95 7.99
C SER A 25 -11.74 -4.71 8.86
N GLN A 26 -10.63 -4.20 9.37
CA GLN A 26 -10.60 -3.07 10.29
C GLN A 26 -9.50 -2.10 9.91
N ILE A 27 -9.80 -0.79 9.99
CA ILE A 27 -8.80 0.28 9.95
C ILE A 27 -8.67 0.85 11.36
N ILE A 28 -7.44 1.01 11.84
CA ILE A 28 -7.15 1.58 13.14
C ILE A 28 -6.21 2.77 12.95
N ASN A 29 -6.70 3.95 13.32
CA ASN A 29 -5.92 5.18 13.24
C ASN A 29 -5.30 5.48 14.60
N ILE A 30 -4.06 5.09 14.82
CA ILE A 30 -3.37 5.10 16.13
C ILE A 30 -2.04 5.85 16.15
N GLY A 31 -1.65 6.45 15.04
CA GLY A 31 -0.36 7.14 14.92
C GLY A 31 0.82 6.23 15.28
N MET A 32 1.61 6.60 16.29
CA MET A 32 2.88 5.91 16.63
C MET A 32 2.74 4.64 17.49
N LYS A 33 1.52 4.19 17.83
CA LYS A 33 1.28 3.01 18.69
C LYS A 33 1.02 1.72 17.90
N GLN A 34 1.49 1.63 16.68
CA GLN A 34 1.24 0.47 15.81
C GLN A 34 1.72 -0.85 16.44
N SER A 35 2.91 -0.86 17.05
CA SER A 35 3.51 -2.08 17.62
C SER A 35 2.71 -2.67 18.78
N GLU A 36 2.06 -1.84 19.59
CA GLU A 36 1.26 -2.29 20.73
C GLU A 36 -0.13 -2.77 20.31
N THR A 37 -0.64 -2.26 19.19
CA THR A 37 -2.03 -2.47 18.77
C THR A 37 -2.18 -3.58 17.72
N LEU A 38 -1.17 -3.81 16.88
CA LEU A 38 -1.25 -4.69 15.73
C LEU A 38 -1.66 -6.12 16.09
N LEU A 39 -0.91 -6.79 16.98
CA LEU A 39 -1.19 -8.18 17.33
C LEU A 39 -2.51 -8.38 18.07
N PRO A 40 -2.87 -7.58 19.10
CA PRO A 40 -4.18 -7.69 19.73
C PRO A 40 -5.35 -7.48 18.77
N ALA A 41 -5.25 -6.52 17.84
CA ALA A 41 -6.28 -6.26 16.86
C ALA A 41 -6.40 -7.41 15.85
N LEU A 42 -5.27 -7.95 15.39
CA LEU A 42 -5.26 -9.10 14.47
C LEU A 42 -5.89 -10.33 15.12
N SER A 43 -5.52 -10.66 16.37
CA SER A 43 -6.13 -11.77 17.13
C SER A 43 -7.65 -11.62 17.20
N LYS A 44 -8.14 -10.41 17.51
CA LYS A 44 -9.55 -10.15 17.62
C LYS A 44 -10.31 -10.40 16.31
N ILE A 45 -9.83 -9.87 15.17
CA ILE A 45 -10.52 -10.09 13.89
C ILE A 45 -10.46 -11.54 13.43
N MET A 46 -9.39 -12.28 13.75
CA MET A 46 -9.30 -13.72 13.50
C MET A 46 -10.34 -14.49 14.30
N GLU A 47 -10.53 -14.16 15.58
CA GLU A 47 -11.57 -14.73 16.44
C GLU A 47 -12.99 -14.47 15.85
N GLU A 48 -13.24 -13.24 15.38
CA GLU A 48 -14.53 -12.86 14.79
C GLU A 48 -14.90 -13.71 13.57
N VAL A 49 -13.92 -14.13 12.75
CA VAL A 49 -14.15 -15.04 11.62
C VAL A 49 -13.94 -16.51 11.97
N SER A 50 -13.58 -16.82 13.23
CA SER A 50 -13.25 -18.18 13.69
C SER A 50 -12.08 -18.79 12.91
N LEU A 51 -11.06 -18.00 12.58
CA LEU A 51 -9.83 -18.44 11.91
C LEU A 51 -8.74 -18.70 12.94
N LEU A 52 -8.24 -19.92 13.01
CA LEU A 52 -7.07 -20.25 13.83
C LEU A 52 -5.78 -19.98 13.03
N PRO A 53 -4.68 -19.57 13.69
CA PRO A 53 -3.40 -19.33 13.02
C PRO A 53 -2.91 -20.52 12.19
N GLU A 54 -3.06 -21.75 12.70
CA GLU A 54 -2.68 -22.98 12.02
C GLU A 54 -3.51 -23.33 10.78
N ASP A 55 -4.73 -22.79 10.70
CA ASP A 55 -5.64 -23.01 9.57
C ASP A 55 -5.45 -22.01 8.43
N THR A 56 -4.62 -20.97 8.64
CA THR A 56 -4.35 -19.96 7.61
C THR A 56 -3.71 -20.61 6.38
N GLU A 57 -4.26 -20.29 5.22
CA GLU A 57 -3.83 -20.82 3.90
C GLU A 57 -3.03 -19.79 3.10
N TYR A 58 -3.37 -18.50 3.24
CA TYR A 58 -2.75 -17.41 2.50
C TYR A 58 -2.48 -16.20 3.38
N LEU A 59 -1.40 -15.52 3.08
CA LEU A 59 -1.01 -14.24 3.68
C LEU A 59 -0.88 -13.19 2.59
N CYS A 60 -1.35 -11.96 2.83
CA CYS A 60 -1.08 -10.85 1.95
C CYS A 60 -0.74 -9.57 2.71
N ILE A 61 0.16 -8.77 2.12
CA ILE A 61 0.71 -7.57 2.76
C ILE A 61 1.02 -6.48 1.75
N SER A 62 0.90 -5.21 2.17
CA SER A 62 1.50 -4.09 1.45
C SER A 62 3.02 -4.12 1.63
N ARG A 63 3.78 -4.30 0.52
CA ARG A 63 5.25 -4.43 0.58
C ARG A 63 6.00 -3.11 0.68
N GLY A 64 5.34 -2.01 0.46
CA GLY A 64 5.88 -0.67 0.26
C GLY A 64 5.47 -0.11 -1.12
N PRO A 65 5.78 1.17 -1.40
CA PRO A 65 6.49 2.11 -0.53
C PRO A 65 5.66 2.54 0.68
N GLY A 66 6.35 3.15 1.67
CA GLY A 66 5.70 3.65 2.88
C GLY A 66 6.64 3.85 4.06
N SER A 67 6.07 3.95 5.25
CA SER A 67 6.80 4.09 6.51
C SER A 67 7.76 2.91 6.75
N PHE A 68 9.05 3.21 6.86
CA PHE A 68 10.10 2.22 7.12
C PHE A 68 9.81 1.35 8.36
N THR A 69 9.44 2.00 9.46
CA THR A 69 9.09 1.31 10.72
C THR A 69 7.81 0.50 10.58
N GLY A 70 6.79 1.07 9.95
CA GLY A 70 5.51 0.39 9.74
C GLY A 70 5.66 -0.86 8.88
N LEU A 71 6.33 -0.76 7.75
CA LEU A 71 6.57 -1.91 6.85
C LEU A 71 7.32 -3.04 7.56
N ARG A 72 8.38 -2.73 8.33
CA ARG A 72 9.11 -3.75 9.11
C ARG A 72 8.23 -4.42 10.15
N LEU A 73 7.40 -3.65 10.85
CA LEU A 73 6.46 -4.18 11.82
C LEU A 73 5.46 -5.15 11.17
N GLY A 74 4.88 -4.76 10.05
CA GLY A 74 3.96 -5.59 9.29
C GLY A 74 4.59 -6.89 8.84
N TYR A 75 5.79 -6.83 8.24
CA TYR A 75 6.53 -8.01 7.81
C TYR A 75 6.92 -8.91 8.99
N ALA A 76 7.36 -8.37 10.11
CA ALA A 76 7.65 -9.18 11.31
C ALA A 76 6.41 -9.91 11.81
N CYS A 77 5.26 -9.23 11.82
CA CYS A 77 3.99 -9.83 12.22
C CYS A 77 3.56 -10.94 11.26
N ILE A 78 3.52 -10.66 9.96
CA ILE A 78 2.99 -11.60 8.97
C ILE A 78 3.90 -12.84 8.83
N LYS A 79 5.21 -12.67 8.88
CA LYS A 79 6.17 -13.77 8.79
C LYS A 79 6.16 -14.69 10.03
N ALA A 80 5.65 -14.23 11.17
CA ALA A 80 5.47 -15.08 12.33
C ALA A 80 4.52 -16.25 12.05
N PHE A 81 3.56 -16.11 11.16
CA PHE A 81 2.67 -17.18 10.72
C PHE A 81 3.41 -18.26 9.91
N GLN A 82 4.51 -17.91 9.25
CA GLN A 82 5.29 -18.85 8.43
C GLN A 82 6.26 -19.71 9.24
N ILE A 83 6.47 -19.42 10.54
CA ILE A 83 7.47 -20.15 11.37
C ILE A 83 7.17 -21.65 11.48
N LYS A 84 5.90 -22.02 11.60
CA LYS A 84 5.48 -23.42 11.78
C LYS A 84 5.02 -24.11 10.50
N LYS A 85 4.59 -23.32 9.51
CA LYS A 85 4.00 -23.82 8.26
C LYS A 85 4.39 -22.87 7.14
N GLN A 86 4.85 -23.40 6.02
CA GLN A 86 5.07 -22.58 4.82
C GLN A 86 3.74 -22.13 4.26
N ILE A 87 3.31 -20.93 4.64
CA ILE A 87 2.09 -20.30 4.13
C ILE A 87 2.52 -19.35 3.03
N PRO A 88 1.97 -19.44 1.80
CA PRO A 88 2.30 -18.52 0.72
C PRO A 88 1.97 -17.08 1.11
N LEU A 89 2.95 -16.18 0.95
CA LEU A 89 2.85 -14.74 1.19
C LEU A 89 2.79 -14.01 -0.14
N TYR A 90 1.74 -13.23 -0.36
CA TYR A 90 1.61 -12.34 -1.50
C TYR A 90 1.85 -10.90 -1.05
N ALA A 91 2.85 -10.26 -1.66
CA ALA A 91 3.27 -8.91 -1.30
C ALA A 91 2.97 -7.93 -2.45
N PHE A 92 2.07 -7.00 -2.23
CA PHE A 92 1.60 -6.05 -3.24
C PHE A 92 2.18 -4.66 -2.99
N SER A 93 2.42 -3.90 -4.07
CA SER A 93 2.76 -2.49 -3.93
C SER A 93 1.67 -1.75 -3.15
N THR A 94 2.06 -0.92 -2.19
CA THR A 94 1.11 -0.09 -1.44
C THR A 94 0.31 0.83 -2.36
N LEU A 95 0.94 1.30 -3.44
CA LEU A 95 0.29 2.15 -4.43
C LEU A 95 -0.74 1.38 -5.27
N ASP A 96 -0.52 0.09 -5.55
CA ASP A 96 -1.51 -0.78 -6.17
C ASP A 96 -2.70 -1.03 -5.23
N VAL A 97 -2.42 -1.28 -3.95
CA VAL A 97 -3.44 -1.49 -2.92
C VAL A 97 -4.38 -0.29 -2.80
N TYR A 98 -3.83 0.93 -2.84
CA TYR A 98 -4.65 2.15 -2.75
C TYR A 98 -5.39 2.50 -4.04
N ALA A 99 -4.86 2.10 -5.19
CA ALA A 99 -5.52 2.30 -6.49
C ALA A 99 -6.58 1.24 -6.78
N GLU A 100 -6.46 0.03 -6.24
CA GLU A 100 -7.25 -1.15 -6.58
C GLU A 100 -8.76 -0.88 -6.68
N PRO A 101 -9.43 -0.21 -5.70
CA PRO A 101 -10.87 0.02 -5.76
C PRO A 101 -11.32 0.91 -6.91
N TYR A 102 -10.39 1.63 -7.53
CA TYR A 102 -10.66 2.69 -8.50
C TYR A 102 -10.08 2.40 -9.88
N ILE A 103 -9.26 1.35 -10.01
CA ILE A 103 -8.49 1.07 -11.23
C ILE A 103 -9.38 0.74 -12.44
N SER A 104 -10.61 0.32 -12.22
CA SER A 104 -11.62 0.03 -13.25
C SER A 104 -12.40 1.27 -13.71
N LEU A 105 -12.18 2.44 -13.10
CA LEU A 105 -12.82 3.68 -13.52
C LEU A 105 -12.31 4.10 -14.90
N ASN A 106 -13.20 4.72 -15.69
CA ASN A 106 -12.89 5.24 -17.03
C ASN A 106 -12.08 6.55 -17.01
N PHE A 107 -11.38 6.84 -15.94
CA PHE A 107 -10.55 8.03 -15.74
C PHE A 107 -9.17 7.61 -15.23
N PRO A 108 -8.13 8.42 -15.49
CA PRO A 108 -6.83 8.20 -14.86
C PRO A 108 -6.92 8.24 -13.33
N VAL A 109 -6.24 7.31 -12.68
CA VAL A 109 -6.11 7.22 -11.22
C VAL A 109 -4.65 7.34 -10.84
N VAL A 110 -4.33 8.29 -9.97
CA VAL A 110 -2.99 8.51 -9.42
C VAL A 110 -3.00 8.05 -7.97
N SER A 111 -2.24 7.04 -7.65
CA SER A 111 -2.03 6.62 -6.26
C SER A 111 -0.81 7.32 -5.69
N CYS A 112 -0.91 7.87 -4.46
CA CYS A 112 0.19 8.63 -3.87
C CYS A 112 0.34 8.43 -2.37
N ILE A 113 1.60 8.59 -1.92
CA ILE A 113 2.02 8.67 -0.52
C ILE A 113 3.07 9.77 -0.42
N ASP A 114 2.99 10.64 0.60
CA ASP A 114 4.02 11.65 0.86
C ASP A 114 5.34 10.97 1.28
N ALA A 115 6.36 11.13 0.45
CA ALA A 115 7.72 10.63 0.70
C ALA A 115 8.56 11.62 1.51
N HIS A 116 7.95 12.71 2.01
CA HIS A 116 8.59 13.85 2.64
C HIS A 116 9.61 14.59 1.74
N LYS A 117 10.10 15.76 2.19
CA LYS A 117 11.08 16.56 1.47
C LYS A 117 10.60 16.92 0.04
N GLU A 118 9.31 17.28 -0.10
CA GLU A 118 8.66 17.68 -1.35
C GLU A 118 8.65 16.60 -2.45
N ARG A 119 8.71 15.35 -2.04
CA ARG A 119 8.65 14.17 -2.92
C ARG A 119 7.39 13.37 -2.65
N PHE A 120 6.95 12.63 -3.66
CA PHE A 120 5.86 11.67 -3.53
C PHE A 120 6.26 10.32 -4.09
N TYR A 121 5.88 9.26 -3.39
CA TYR A 121 5.74 7.96 -4.02
C TYR A 121 4.48 7.98 -4.86
N LEU A 122 4.61 7.70 -6.14
CA LEU A 122 3.51 7.78 -7.10
C LEU A 122 3.46 6.55 -8.00
N LYS A 123 2.25 6.22 -8.42
CA LYS A 123 1.94 5.32 -9.51
C LYS A 123 0.65 5.79 -10.17
N ALA A 124 0.54 5.74 -11.50
CA ALA A 124 -0.69 6.13 -12.17
C ALA A 124 -1.20 5.04 -13.10
N PHE A 125 -2.50 5.03 -13.28
CA PHE A 125 -3.21 4.02 -14.07
C PHE A 125 -4.27 4.68 -14.94
N GLU A 126 -4.53 4.09 -16.09
CA GLU A 126 -5.67 4.40 -16.92
C GLU A 126 -6.20 3.11 -17.57
N ASN A 127 -7.50 2.87 -17.47
CA ASN A 127 -8.15 1.66 -18.00
C ASN A 127 -7.46 0.36 -17.53
N GLY A 128 -7.09 0.28 -16.27
CA GLY A 128 -6.41 -0.87 -15.66
C GLY A 128 -4.93 -1.02 -16.03
N LYS A 129 -4.36 -0.11 -16.82
CA LYS A 129 -2.95 -0.16 -17.24
C LYS A 129 -2.12 0.89 -16.52
N CYS A 130 -0.91 0.52 -16.11
CA CYS A 130 0.04 1.45 -15.53
C CYS A 130 0.52 2.46 -16.60
N THR A 131 0.30 3.75 -16.35
CA THR A 131 0.74 4.86 -17.21
C THR A 131 1.94 5.61 -16.64
N VAL A 132 2.06 5.67 -15.30
CA VAL A 132 3.27 6.14 -14.62
C VAL A 132 3.74 5.00 -13.70
N LYS A 133 4.97 4.57 -13.88
CA LYS A 133 5.57 3.49 -13.07
C LYS A 133 5.69 3.94 -11.60
N GLU A 134 5.69 2.96 -10.71
CA GLU A 134 5.99 3.18 -9.30
C GLU A 134 7.37 3.81 -9.13
N GLY A 135 7.45 4.88 -8.34
CA GLY A 135 8.71 5.58 -8.11
C GLY A 135 8.63 6.61 -6.99
N ASP A 136 9.81 7.07 -6.57
CA ASP A 136 10.01 8.22 -5.67
C ASP A 136 10.36 9.43 -6.53
N TYR A 137 9.44 10.37 -6.67
CA TYR A 137 9.52 11.46 -7.62
C TYR A 137 9.61 12.84 -6.96
N GLU A 138 10.48 13.69 -7.48
CA GLU A 138 10.54 15.11 -7.15
C GLU A 138 9.43 15.89 -7.84
N GLU A 139 9.17 17.11 -7.34
CA GLU A 139 8.06 17.94 -7.77
C GLU A 139 8.02 18.18 -9.28
N ASN A 140 9.15 18.51 -9.90
CA ASN A 140 9.24 18.72 -11.34
C ASN A 140 9.02 17.43 -12.14
N GLU A 141 9.52 16.31 -11.63
CA GLU A 141 9.42 15.01 -12.29
C GLU A 141 7.96 14.54 -12.31
N TYR A 142 7.30 14.47 -11.13
CA TYR A 142 5.93 13.99 -11.10
C TYR A 142 4.95 14.92 -11.83
N SER A 143 5.20 16.24 -11.79
CA SER A 143 4.36 17.19 -12.52
C SER A 143 4.46 16.96 -14.03
N SER A 144 5.65 16.70 -14.56
CA SER A 144 5.85 16.40 -15.98
C SER A 144 5.21 15.06 -16.37
N LEU A 145 5.48 14.01 -15.61
CA LEU A 145 4.93 12.66 -15.86
C LEU A 145 3.40 12.65 -15.81
N LEU A 146 2.80 13.32 -14.82
CA LEU A 146 1.36 13.38 -14.71
C LEU A 146 0.72 14.21 -15.84
N ARG A 147 1.34 15.32 -16.29
CA ARG A 147 0.84 16.05 -17.47
C ARG A 147 0.77 15.18 -18.72
N GLU A 148 1.80 14.37 -18.93
CA GLU A 148 1.83 13.44 -20.06
C GLU A 148 0.77 12.33 -19.91
N ALA A 149 0.66 11.74 -18.70
CA ALA A 149 -0.24 10.63 -18.44
C ALA A 149 -1.72 11.00 -18.45
N VAL A 150 -2.10 12.14 -17.84
CA VAL A 150 -3.52 12.55 -17.73
C VAL A 150 -3.96 13.48 -18.85
N GLY A 151 -3.06 14.23 -19.48
CA GLY A 151 -3.38 15.22 -20.52
C GLY A 151 -4.38 16.26 -20.02
N GLU A 152 -5.43 16.49 -20.81
CA GLU A 152 -6.53 17.40 -20.49
C GLU A 152 -7.72 16.73 -19.77
N LYS A 153 -7.59 15.46 -19.38
CA LYS A 153 -8.66 14.69 -18.72
C LYS A 153 -8.82 15.08 -17.26
N ASN A 154 -10.01 14.83 -16.72
CA ASN A 154 -10.20 14.74 -15.28
C ASN A 154 -9.50 13.48 -14.78
N PHE A 155 -8.92 13.56 -13.59
CA PHE A 155 -8.27 12.39 -12.97
C PHE A 155 -8.52 12.32 -11.46
N TYR A 156 -8.41 11.13 -10.93
CA TYR A 156 -8.59 10.86 -9.52
C TYR A 156 -7.25 10.71 -8.82
N ILE A 157 -7.19 11.16 -7.57
CA ILE A 157 -6.05 10.89 -6.69
C ILE A 157 -6.54 9.97 -5.56
N ALA A 158 -5.88 8.84 -5.38
CA ALA A 158 -6.09 7.87 -4.31
C ALA A 158 -4.89 7.83 -3.36
N GLY A 159 -5.15 7.51 -2.11
CA GLY A 159 -4.11 7.41 -1.08
C GLY A 159 -4.27 8.46 0.02
N PRO A 160 -3.50 8.31 1.12
CA PRO A 160 -3.67 9.14 2.32
C PRO A 160 -3.31 10.61 2.09
N ASP A 161 -2.40 10.89 1.16
CA ASP A 161 -1.82 12.22 0.96
C ASP A 161 -2.34 12.91 -0.32
N GLY A 162 -3.53 12.47 -0.80
CA GLY A 162 -4.13 12.97 -2.03
C GLY A 162 -4.37 14.48 -2.03
N GLU A 163 -4.81 15.07 -0.92
CA GLU A 163 -5.02 16.52 -0.80
C GLU A 163 -3.68 17.29 -0.87
N ALA A 164 -2.63 16.75 -0.25
CA ALA A 164 -1.30 17.36 -0.31
C ALA A 164 -0.75 17.36 -1.75
N LEU A 165 -0.88 16.25 -2.46
CA LEU A 165 -0.50 16.17 -3.87
C LEU A 165 -1.34 17.12 -4.73
N LYS A 166 -2.67 17.19 -4.52
CA LYS A 166 -3.57 18.11 -5.24
C LYS A 166 -3.09 19.55 -5.13
N GLN A 167 -2.78 20.02 -3.90
CA GLN A 167 -2.30 21.39 -3.69
C GLN A 167 -0.99 21.68 -4.43
N LYS A 168 -0.06 20.73 -4.43
CA LYS A 168 1.19 20.84 -5.19
C LYS A 168 0.95 20.89 -6.69
N LEU A 169 0.06 20.06 -7.24
CA LEU A 169 -0.27 20.06 -8.64
C LEU A 169 -0.93 21.38 -9.08
N ILE A 170 -1.83 21.93 -8.26
CA ILE A 170 -2.44 23.25 -8.53
C ILE A 170 -1.37 24.34 -8.58
N SER A 171 -0.43 24.38 -7.63
CA SER A 171 0.68 25.34 -7.63
C SER A 171 1.59 25.19 -8.85
N ASN A 172 1.65 23.98 -9.44
CA ASN A 172 2.35 23.67 -10.69
C ASN A 172 1.50 23.89 -11.97
N GLY A 173 0.34 24.56 -11.83
CA GLY A 173 -0.49 24.96 -12.97
C GLY A 173 -1.43 23.88 -13.52
N PHE A 174 -1.76 22.84 -12.74
CA PHE A 174 -2.89 21.96 -13.05
C PHE A 174 -4.21 22.66 -12.70
N SER A 175 -5.26 22.42 -13.49
CA SER A 175 -6.60 22.94 -13.19
C SER A 175 -7.21 22.20 -12.00
N GLU A 176 -7.60 22.94 -10.97
CA GLU A 176 -8.24 22.38 -9.78
C GLU A 176 -9.50 21.56 -10.09
N GLU A 177 -10.29 22.03 -11.06
CA GLU A 177 -11.55 21.40 -11.47
C GLU A 177 -11.36 20.00 -12.07
N LYS A 178 -10.14 19.70 -12.56
CA LYS A 178 -9.80 18.40 -13.14
C LYS A 178 -9.30 17.38 -12.11
N ILE A 179 -8.97 17.82 -10.90
CA ILE A 179 -8.37 16.98 -9.86
C ILE A 179 -9.43 16.61 -8.83
N ILE A 180 -9.74 15.33 -8.75
CA ILE A 180 -10.71 14.78 -7.81
C ILE A 180 -9.96 13.90 -6.82
N VAL A 181 -9.85 14.35 -5.57
CA VAL A 181 -9.27 13.51 -4.51
C VAL A 181 -10.35 12.56 -4.01
N LEU A 182 -10.05 11.28 -4.09
CA LEU A 182 -10.93 10.24 -3.58
C LEU A 182 -10.82 10.17 -2.06
N PRO A 183 -11.94 10.05 -1.35
CA PRO A 183 -11.89 9.84 0.09
C PRO A 183 -11.05 8.58 0.39
N PHE A 184 -10.09 8.69 1.31
CA PHE A 184 -9.32 7.53 1.77
C PHE A 184 -10.19 6.67 2.70
N LEU A 185 -11.33 6.20 2.16
CA LEU A 185 -12.32 5.34 2.83
C LEU A 185 -12.17 3.87 2.41
N ALA A 186 -11.45 3.61 1.33
CA ALA A 186 -11.18 2.24 0.92
C ALA A 186 -10.32 1.56 1.98
N ASN A 187 -10.78 0.42 2.48
CA ASN A 187 -10.01 -0.35 3.44
C ASN A 187 -8.89 -1.10 2.71
N PRO A 188 -7.61 -0.75 2.94
CA PRO A 188 -6.49 -1.42 2.27
C PRO A 188 -6.50 -2.95 2.43
N ALA A 189 -7.00 -3.48 3.55
CA ALA A 189 -7.11 -4.93 3.72
C ALA A 189 -8.14 -5.55 2.76
N SER A 190 -9.19 -4.84 2.39
CA SER A 190 -10.14 -5.30 1.38
C SER A 190 -9.50 -5.34 -0.01
N SER A 191 -8.74 -4.29 -0.37
CA SER A 191 -7.98 -4.26 -1.63
C SER A 191 -6.93 -5.38 -1.69
N LEU A 192 -6.25 -5.64 -0.56
CA LEU A 192 -5.30 -6.76 -0.46
C LEU A 192 -5.97 -8.11 -0.74
N PHE A 193 -7.18 -8.35 -0.24
CA PHE A 193 -7.91 -9.57 -0.57
C PHE A 193 -8.31 -9.64 -2.04
N SER A 194 -8.78 -8.54 -2.65
CA SER A 194 -9.09 -8.50 -4.08
C SER A 194 -7.85 -8.79 -4.93
N LEU A 195 -6.71 -8.20 -4.59
CA LEU A 195 -5.44 -8.46 -5.27
C LEU A 195 -4.96 -9.90 -5.07
N LEU A 196 -5.14 -10.47 -3.87
CA LEU A 196 -4.81 -11.86 -3.56
C LEU A 196 -5.65 -12.83 -4.40
N GLU A 197 -6.97 -12.64 -4.44
CA GLU A 197 -7.89 -13.45 -5.25
C GLU A 197 -7.46 -13.46 -6.71
N LYS A 198 -7.20 -12.27 -7.26
CA LYS A 198 -6.72 -12.12 -8.63
C LYS A 198 -5.37 -12.81 -8.86
N ALA A 199 -4.41 -12.65 -7.96
CA ALA A 199 -3.10 -13.27 -8.05
C ALA A 199 -3.18 -14.81 -8.04
N ILE A 200 -4.06 -15.38 -7.22
CA ILE A 200 -4.32 -16.82 -7.17
C ILE A 200 -4.94 -17.31 -8.48
N GLU A 201 -5.95 -16.58 -9.00
CA GLU A 201 -6.63 -16.92 -10.27
C GLU A 201 -5.66 -16.86 -11.47
N GLU A 202 -4.74 -15.89 -11.47
CA GLU A 202 -3.73 -15.71 -12.51
C GLU A 202 -2.52 -16.66 -12.35
N GLY A 203 -2.44 -17.42 -11.26
CA GLY A 203 -1.29 -18.30 -10.95
C GLY A 203 -0.01 -17.54 -10.66
N THR A 204 -0.12 -16.33 -10.10
CA THR A 204 1.05 -15.53 -9.70
C THR A 204 1.80 -16.24 -8.56
N GLU A 205 3.13 -16.32 -8.69
CA GLU A 205 3.96 -16.92 -7.65
C GLU A 205 3.99 -16.05 -6.37
N PRO A 206 3.92 -16.65 -5.18
CA PRO A 206 4.08 -15.93 -3.92
C PRO A 206 5.49 -15.36 -3.77
N ALA A 207 5.65 -14.41 -2.87
CA ALA A 207 6.95 -13.84 -2.51
C ALA A 207 7.89 -14.92 -1.94
N ASN A 208 9.20 -14.75 -2.18
CA ASN A 208 10.21 -15.67 -1.66
C ASN A 208 10.36 -15.53 -0.12
N ASP A 209 10.86 -16.56 0.53
CA ASP A 209 11.04 -16.59 1.99
C ASP A 209 11.93 -15.47 2.54
N TYR A 210 12.88 -15.01 1.73
CA TYR A 210 13.81 -13.93 2.08
C TYR A 210 13.36 -12.54 1.67
N ASP A 211 12.24 -12.42 0.93
CA ASP A 211 11.71 -11.13 0.53
C ASP A 211 11.20 -10.38 1.76
N GLY A 212 11.55 -9.10 1.81
CA GLY A 212 11.16 -8.15 2.84
C GLY A 212 10.41 -6.96 2.25
N PRO A 213 10.27 -5.89 3.05
CA PRO A 213 9.72 -4.64 2.55
C PRO A 213 10.53 -4.08 1.39
N GLU A 214 9.84 -3.48 0.43
CA GLU A 214 10.48 -2.77 -0.69
C GLU A 214 10.67 -1.30 -0.33
N TYR A 215 11.91 -0.85 -0.40
CA TYR A 215 12.29 0.53 -0.11
C TYR A 215 12.69 1.24 -1.40
N LEU A 216 11.86 2.16 -1.89
CA LEU A 216 12.19 2.98 -3.05
C LEU A 216 13.26 4.03 -2.73
N ARG A 217 13.51 4.29 -1.45
CA ARG A 217 14.58 5.17 -0.96
C ARG A 217 15.23 4.56 0.27
N ALA A 218 16.55 4.73 0.40
CA ALA A 218 17.27 4.36 1.62
C ALA A 218 16.69 5.09 2.84
N SER A 219 16.72 4.46 4.01
CA SER A 219 16.34 5.13 5.25
C SER A 219 17.26 6.32 5.54
N ASP A 220 16.77 7.35 6.26
CA ASP A 220 17.60 8.49 6.65
C ASP A 220 18.86 8.03 7.44
N ALA A 221 18.78 6.93 8.18
CA ALA A 221 19.93 6.35 8.89
C ALA A 221 20.97 5.73 7.93
N GLU A 222 20.52 5.07 6.87
CA GLU A 222 21.39 4.49 5.83
C GLU A 222 22.02 5.59 4.97
N ALA A 223 21.26 6.63 4.63
CA ALA A 223 21.77 7.79 3.91
C ALA A 223 22.87 8.50 4.71
N LEU A 224 22.66 8.79 6.00
CA LEU A 224 23.66 9.37 6.89
C LEU A 224 24.89 8.47 7.09
N ALA A 225 24.73 7.16 7.04
CA ALA A 225 25.85 6.22 7.15
C ALA A 225 26.66 6.14 5.84
N ALA A 226 26.05 6.38 4.70
CA ALA A 226 26.72 6.43 3.40
C ALA A 226 27.57 7.72 3.27
N ASP A 227 27.04 8.86 3.70
CA ASP A 227 27.75 10.14 3.68
C ASP A 227 29.03 10.11 4.55
N LYS A 228 28.94 9.49 5.74
CA LYS A 228 30.10 9.32 6.66
C LYS A 228 31.19 8.36 6.16
N LYS A 229 30.94 7.57 5.14
CA LYS A 229 31.93 6.67 4.53
C LYS A 229 32.68 7.32 3.34
N GLN A 230 32.22 8.49 2.90
CA GLN A 230 32.84 9.25 1.81
C GLN A 230 33.75 10.40 2.32
N GLU A 231 33.71 10.66 3.63
CA GLU A 231 34.70 11.53 4.34
C GLU A 231 35.84 10.68 4.94
#